data_b4f053ef7ab3c3f141fc2408b3e1fa82
#
_entry.id   b4f053ef7ab3c3f141fc2408b3e1fa82
#
_cell.length_a   1.000
_cell.length_b   1.000
_cell.length_c   1.000
_cell.angle_alpha   90.00
_cell.angle_beta   90.00
_cell.angle_gamma   90.00
#
_symmetry.space_group_name_H-M   'P 1'
#
loop_
_entity.id
_entity.type
_entity.pdbx_description
1 polymer ?
#
loop_
_entity_poly.entity_id
_entity_poly.type
_entity_poly.pdbx_seq_one_letter_code
_entity_poly.pdbx_strand_id
1 'polypeptide(L)'
;MALRNGLIPLYVSVVTAVMFGMLAGFSGNVIAAEDSDSAETLSFSYRRLLPLEGGSNFRDLGGYPTDDGGQVKRGLLFRSGAMTGLTDNDQNYLDGFGFKTIVDLRSTEEIELYPNHWARESNIDYLRVPYSIVEMMAKAFEVSEQEDGDGHGGMYDSLLTAIKPQLKLYFEALLQGRAPLVVNCSAGQDRTGVTSALLLASLGVSREHIVEDYLLSTDFRRPLIEAGGVDLQEAAKTNGFAAMMLQYGEGKDPSLPSPLVTADGVPFISATLDGVKEQYGTVNAYLISELGLSDSDLVTLRGLYVN
;
A
#
# COMPACT_ATOMS: atom_id res chain seq x y z
N MET A 1 -8.92 -29.13 -38.54
CA MET A 1 -9.26 -27.84 -37.93
C MET A 1 -8.87 -27.94 -36.47
N ALA A 2 -7.62 -27.58 -36.16
CA ALA A 2 -7.00 -27.81 -34.83
C ALA A 2 -7.00 -26.50 -34.05
N LEU A 3 -7.66 -26.49 -32.91
CA LEU A 3 -7.73 -25.39 -31.97
C LEU A 3 -6.37 -25.16 -31.30
N ARG A 4 -5.89 -23.93 -31.35
CA ARG A 4 -4.68 -23.44 -30.71
C ARG A 4 -4.92 -23.37 -29.20
N ASN A 5 -4.55 -24.42 -28.48
CA ASN A 5 -4.37 -24.40 -27.04
C ASN A 5 -2.86 -24.35 -26.77
N GLY A 6 -2.31 -23.19 -26.37
CA GLY A 6 -0.89 -23.20 -26.08
C GLY A 6 -0.19 -21.89 -25.72
N LEU A 7 -0.87 -20.78 -25.50
CA LEU A 7 -0.18 -19.50 -25.27
C LEU A 7 -0.38 -18.87 -23.86
N ILE A 8 -1.30 -19.38 -23.06
CA ILE A 8 -1.59 -18.80 -21.73
C ILE A 8 -0.51 -19.10 -20.65
N PRO A 9 0.19 -20.25 -20.63
CA PRO A 9 1.15 -20.53 -19.57
C PRO A 9 2.44 -19.69 -19.57
N LEU A 10 2.85 -19.16 -20.74
CA LEU A 10 4.15 -18.48 -20.85
C LEU A 10 4.13 -17.05 -20.32
N TYR A 11 3.00 -16.35 -20.49
CA TYR A 11 2.89 -14.95 -20.10
C TYR A 11 2.78 -14.73 -18.58
N VAL A 12 2.13 -15.64 -17.87
CA VAL A 12 2.01 -15.57 -16.40
C VAL A 12 3.38 -15.71 -15.73
N SER A 13 4.31 -16.45 -16.34
CA SER A 13 5.67 -16.62 -15.81
C SER A 13 6.53 -15.36 -15.87
N VAL A 14 6.32 -14.47 -16.83
CA VAL A 14 7.13 -13.26 -17.00
C VAL A 14 6.73 -12.19 -15.98
N VAL A 15 5.43 -12.05 -15.71
CA VAL A 15 4.93 -11.06 -14.72
C VAL A 15 5.18 -11.50 -13.28
N THR A 16 5.16 -12.82 -13.02
CA THR A 16 5.58 -13.34 -11.72
C THR A 16 7.07 -13.10 -11.45
N ALA A 17 7.92 -13.06 -12.47
CA ALA A 17 9.35 -12.78 -12.31
C ALA A 17 9.66 -11.32 -11.93
N VAL A 18 8.82 -10.37 -12.36
CA VAL A 18 8.98 -8.94 -12.04
C VAL A 18 8.56 -8.61 -10.59
N MET A 19 7.64 -9.40 -10.03
CA MET A 19 7.22 -9.23 -8.62
C MET A 19 8.10 -9.97 -7.59
N PHE A 20 9.03 -10.84 -8.03
CA PHE A 20 9.84 -11.66 -7.12
C PHE A 20 11.27 -11.85 -7.63
N GLY A 21 12.16 -11.05 -7.08
CA GLY A 21 13.60 -11.28 -7.16
C GLY A 21 13.96 -12.66 -6.56
N MET A 22 14.75 -13.44 -7.30
CA MET A 22 15.22 -14.78 -6.94
C MET A 22 15.87 -14.81 -5.56
N LEU A 23 15.48 -15.78 -4.73
CA LEU A 23 16.23 -16.28 -3.60
C LEU A 23 17.49 -17.01 -4.10
N ALA A 24 18.64 -16.34 -4.12
CA ALA A 24 19.95 -16.98 -4.11
C ALA A 24 20.54 -16.79 -2.72
N GLY A 25 20.70 -17.91 -2.00
CA GLY A 25 21.27 -17.90 -0.66
C GLY A 25 22.73 -17.44 -0.67
N PHE A 26 23.02 -16.44 0.14
CA PHE A 26 24.38 -16.11 0.58
C PHE A 26 24.41 -16.15 2.10
N SER A 27 25.09 -17.16 2.66
CA SER A 27 25.55 -17.16 4.03
C SER A 27 26.74 -16.21 4.13
N GLY A 28 26.49 -14.97 4.48
CA GLY A 28 27.51 -14.00 4.83
C GLY A 28 27.38 -13.63 6.30
N ASN A 29 28.44 -13.86 7.09
CA ASN A 29 28.54 -13.37 8.46
C ASN A 29 28.42 -11.84 8.48
N VAL A 30 27.29 -11.33 8.90
CA VAL A 30 27.13 -9.91 9.21
C VAL A 30 27.69 -9.70 10.60
N ILE A 31 28.81 -8.98 10.68
CA ILE A 31 29.34 -8.40 11.92
C ILE A 31 28.32 -7.32 12.30
N ALA A 32 27.62 -7.54 13.42
CA ALA A 32 26.71 -6.55 13.98
C ALA A 32 27.51 -5.33 14.44
N ALA A 33 27.42 -4.25 13.68
CA ALA A 33 27.59 -2.93 14.24
C ALA A 33 26.27 -2.59 14.91
N GLU A 34 26.26 -2.56 16.26
CA GLU A 34 25.12 -2.08 17.04
C GLU A 34 25.00 -0.58 16.80
N ASP A 35 24.21 -0.19 15.82
CA ASP A 35 23.81 1.18 15.62
C ASP A 35 22.70 1.51 16.62
N SER A 36 23.02 2.32 17.63
CA SER A 36 22.05 2.84 18.61
C SER A 36 20.88 3.57 17.94
N ASP A 37 21.11 4.10 16.75
CA ASP A 37 20.14 4.79 15.90
C ASP A 37 19.05 3.82 15.37
N SER A 38 19.41 2.58 15.00
CA SER A 38 18.46 1.58 14.50
C SER A 38 17.46 1.12 15.57
N ALA A 39 17.91 0.98 16.81
CA ALA A 39 17.06 0.57 17.92
C ALA A 39 16.05 1.69 18.32
N GLU A 40 16.46 2.95 18.22
CA GLU A 40 15.58 4.09 18.49
C GLU A 40 14.54 4.27 17.38
N THR A 41 14.90 4.09 16.12
CA THR A 41 14.00 4.13 14.96
C THR A 41 12.96 3.00 15.03
N LEU A 42 13.37 1.77 15.32
CA LEU A 42 12.45 0.65 15.51
C LEU A 42 11.48 0.88 16.67
N SER A 43 11.97 1.35 17.82
CA SER A 43 11.13 1.66 18.98
C SER A 43 10.08 2.74 18.66
N PHE A 44 10.48 3.78 17.94
CA PHE A 44 9.54 4.82 17.48
C PHE A 44 8.48 4.27 16.53
N SER A 45 8.86 3.40 15.61
CA SER A 45 7.96 2.79 14.62
C SER A 45 6.96 1.83 15.25
N TYR A 46 7.40 0.99 16.19
CA TYR A 46 6.53 0.08 16.92
C TYR A 46 5.47 0.80 17.77
N ARG A 47 5.77 1.98 18.29
CA ARG A 47 4.79 2.80 19.05
C ARG A 47 3.61 3.29 18.21
N ARG A 48 3.74 3.29 16.88
CA ARG A 48 2.65 3.67 15.94
C ARG A 48 1.79 2.49 15.54
N LEU A 49 2.33 1.27 15.58
CA LEU A 49 1.58 0.05 15.28
C LEU A 49 0.48 -0.14 16.34
N LEU A 50 -0.77 -0.29 15.89
CA LEU A 50 -1.89 -0.55 16.79
C LEU A 50 -1.90 -2.02 17.23
N PRO A 51 -2.14 -2.30 18.52
CA PRO A 51 -2.08 -3.65 19.09
C PRO A 51 -3.37 -4.45 18.79
N LEU A 52 -3.70 -4.63 17.52
CA LEU A 52 -4.91 -5.32 17.09
C LEU A 52 -4.70 -6.83 17.01
N GLU A 53 -5.71 -7.60 17.42
CA GLU A 53 -5.73 -9.07 17.35
C GLU A 53 -5.86 -9.55 15.90
N GLY A 54 -6.82 -8.98 15.17
CA GLY A 54 -7.16 -9.31 13.79
C GLY A 54 -6.75 -8.24 12.76
N GLY A 55 -5.97 -7.25 13.17
CA GLY A 55 -5.44 -6.24 12.26
C GLY A 55 -4.13 -6.66 11.61
N SER A 56 -3.87 -6.17 10.41
CA SER A 56 -2.59 -6.35 9.70
C SER A 56 -2.09 -4.98 9.24
N ASN A 57 -0.82 -4.67 9.53
CA ASN A 57 -0.15 -3.47 9.05
C ASN A 57 -0.86 -2.16 9.44
N PHE A 58 -1.69 -2.18 10.49
CA PHE A 58 -2.52 -1.04 10.92
C PHE A 58 -1.73 -0.12 11.85
N ARG A 59 -1.40 1.08 11.36
CA ARG A 59 -0.58 2.05 12.11
C ARG A 59 -0.92 3.50 11.84
N ASP A 60 -0.59 4.36 12.82
CA ASP A 60 -0.61 5.81 12.72
C ASP A 60 0.56 6.31 11.85
N LEU A 61 0.28 7.19 10.91
CA LEU A 61 1.28 7.91 10.10
C LEU A 61 1.81 9.16 10.82
N GLY A 62 1.27 9.50 11.98
CA GLY A 62 1.70 10.65 12.78
C GLY A 62 3.06 10.46 13.44
N GLY A 63 3.65 11.58 13.84
CA GLY A 63 4.89 11.62 14.59
C GLY A 63 6.18 11.72 13.76
N TYR A 64 6.10 11.72 12.43
CA TYR A 64 7.26 12.02 11.59
C TYR A 64 7.60 13.50 11.62
N PRO A 65 8.89 13.86 11.73
CA PRO A 65 9.34 15.25 11.61
C PRO A 65 9.14 15.76 10.18
N THR A 66 8.90 17.06 10.04
CA THR A 66 8.77 17.74 8.76
C THR A 66 9.96 18.70 8.54
N ASP A 67 10.19 19.08 7.29
CA ASP A 67 11.31 19.89 6.82
C ASP A 67 11.36 21.32 7.40
N ASP A 68 10.22 21.83 7.89
CA ASP A 68 10.08 23.13 8.53
C ASP A 68 10.20 23.08 10.07
N GLY A 69 10.56 21.91 10.63
CA GLY A 69 10.71 21.69 12.06
C GLY A 69 9.41 21.35 12.79
N GLY A 70 8.31 21.16 12.05
CA GLY A 70 7.05 20.63 12.57
C GLY A 70 7.06 19.12 12.70
N GLN A 71 5.89 18.55 13.00
CA GLN A 71 5.67 17.10 13.10
C GLN A 71 4.27 16.75 12.59
N VAL A 72 4.14 15.64 11.86
CA VAL A 72 2.82 15.11 11.48
C VAL A 72 2.01 14.77 12.72
N LYS A 73 0.81 15.31 12.83
CA LYS A 73 -0.08 15.10 13.99
C LYS A 73 -0.43 13.64 14.17
N ARG A 74 -0.36 13.15 15.42
CA ARG A 74 -0.74 11.77 15.76
C ARG A 74 -2.25 11.62 15.86
N GLY A 75 -2.72 10.39 15.62
CA GLY A 75 -4.11 10.01 15.83
C GLY A 75 -5.08 10.55 14.76
N LEU A 76 -4.58 11.04 13.63
CA LEU A 76 -5.40 11.58 12.55
C LEU A 76 -5.31 10.80 11.24
N LEU A 77 -4.12 10.30 10.92
CA LEU A 77 -3.81 9.68 9.63
C LEU A 77 -3.32 8.26 9.87
N PHE A 78 -4.02 7.28 9.31
CA PHE A 78 -3.70 5.88 9.51
C PHE A 78 -3.59 5.14 8.19
N ARG A 79 -2.81 4.04 8.20
CA ARG A 79 -2.75 3.09 7.09
C ARG A 79 -2.94 1.66 7.59
N SER A 80 -3.47 0.77 6.74
CA SER A 80 -3.76 -0.61 7.10
C SER A 80 -3.69 -1.56 5.90
N GLY A 81 -3.58 -2.85 6.16
CA GLY A 81 -4.00 -3.93 5.29
C GLY A 81 -5.52 -4.12 5.32
N ALA A 82 -5.99 -5.24 4.77
CA ALA A 82 -7.40 -5.60 4.83
C ALA A 82 -7.87 -5.71 6.30
N MET A 83 -9.06 -5.21 6.55
CA MET A 83 -9.66 -5.15 7.89
C MET A 83 -10.75 -6.23 8.09
N THR A 84 -10.67 -7.31 7.33
CA THR A 84 -11.62 -8.43 7.37
C THR A 84 -11.56 -9.20 8.68
N GLY A 85 -10.36 -9.32 9.25
CA GLY A 85 -10.09 -10.10 10.46
C GLY A 85 -10.27 -9.35 11.78
N LEU A 86 -10.69 -8.08 11.76
CA LEU A 86 -10.87 -7.31 13.00
C LEU A 86 -11.88 -7.97 13.92
N THR A 87 -11.48 -8.20 15.18
CA THR A 87 -12.32 -8.75 16.24
C THR A 87 -13.21 -7.65 16.85
N ASP A 88 -14.20 -8.04 17.64
CA ASP A 88 -15.03 -7.09 18.40
C ASP A 88 -14.15 -6.25 19.37
N ASN A 89 -13.10 -6.86 19.94
CA ASN A 89 -12.14 -6.14 20.80
C ASN A 89 -11.37 -5.10 20.01
N ASP A 90 -10.94 -5.44 18.77
CA ASP A 90 -10.27 -4.51 17.88
C ASP A 90 -11.17 -3.33 17.51
N GLN A 91 -12.44 -3.61 17.17
CA GLN A 91 -13.40 -2.58 16.81
C GLN A 91 -13.64 -1.63 17.99
N ASN A 92 -13.89 -2.17 19.19
CA ASN A 92 -14.02 -1.37 20.40
C ASN A 92 -12.77 -0.51 20.70
N TYR A 93 -11.57 -1.05 20.43
CA TYR A 93 -10.32 -0.29 20.57
C TYR A 93 -10.23 0.84 19.54
N LEU A 94 -10.58 0.56 18.27
CA LEU A 94 -10.58 1.53 17.18
C LEU A 94 -11.63 2.63 17.36
N ASP A 95 -12.78 2.33 17.95
CA ASP A 95 -13.82 3.31 18.27
C ASP A 95 -13.30 4.43 19.18
N GLY A 96 -12.33 4.11 20.06
CA GLY A 96 -11.67 5.09 20.91
C GLY A 96 -10.91 6.18 20.15
N PHE A 97 -10.54 5.97 18.89
CA PHE A 97 -9.90 6.97 18.03
C PHE A 97 -10.91 7.91 17.35
N GLY A 98 -12.18 7.55 17.30
CA GLY A 98 -13.23 8.33 16.66
C GLY A 98 -13.03 8.43 15.14
N PHE A 99 -12.67 7.33 14.48
CA PHE A 99 -12.53 7.29 13.02
C PHE A 99 -13.77 7.83 12.32
N LYS A 100 -13.56 8.73 11.36
CA LYS A 100 -14.63 9.32 10.54
C LYS A 100 -14.70 8.69 9.16
N THR A 101 -13.56 8.22 8.63
CA THR A 101 -13.48 7.82 7.23
C THR A 101 -12.53 6.63 7.05
N ILE A 102 -12.97 5.69 6.22
CA ILE A 102 -12.14 4.63 5.64
C ILE A 102 -12.06 4.88 4.14
N VAL A 103 -10.84 4.97 3.58
CA VAL A 103 -10.63 5.00 2.13
C VAL A 103 -10.05 3.66 1.70
N ASP A 104 -10.88 2.87 1.03
CA ASP A 104 -10.51 1.53 0.57
C ASP A 104 -10.05 1.56 -0.89
N LEU A 105 -8.77 1.27 -1.10
CA LEU A 105 -8.11 1.27 -2.42
C LEU A 105 -8.27 -0.06 -3.17
N ARG A 106 -9.00 -1.01 -2.60
CA ARG A 106 -9.17 -2.35 -3.18
C ARG A 106 -10.14 -2.36 -4.34
N SER A 107 -9.95 -3.32 -5.24
CA SER A 107 -10.89 -3.63 -6.32
C SER A 107 -12.20 -4.23 -5.78
N THR A 108 -13.18 -4.32 -6.66
CA THR A 108 -14.46 -4.95 -6.34
C THR A 108 -14.28 -6.41 -5.94
N GLU A 109 -13.45 -7.16 -6.67
CA GLU A 109 -13.19 -8.58 -6.43
C GLU A 109 -12.46 -8.82 -5.10
N GLU A 110 -11.55 -7.92 -4.70
CA GLU A 110 -10.87 -7.99 -3.40
C GLU A 110 -11.84 -7.75 -2.24
N ILE A 111 -12.74 -6.77 -2.38
CA ILE A 111 -13.72 -6.42 -1.33
C ILE A 111 -14.81 -7.50 -1.21
N GLU A 112 -15.20 -8.13 -2.32
CA GLU A 112 -16.13 -9.26 -2.31
C GLU A 112 -15.54 -10.47 -1.59
N LEU A 113 -14.24 -10.74 -1.83
CA LEU A 113 -13.53 -11.85 -1.21
C LEU A 113 -13.23 -11.59 0.28
N TYR A 114 -12.86 -10.36 0.62
CA TYR A 114 -12.41 -9.93 1.94
C TYR A 114 -13.20 -8.69 2.40
N PRO A 115 -14.48 -8.82 2.78
CA PRO A 115 -15.31 -7.70 3.16
C PRO A 115 -14.82 -7.01 4.43
N ASN A 116 -15.00 -5.69 4.51
CA ASN A 116 -14.74 -4.92 5.72
C ASN A 116 -16.03 -4.88 6.57
N HIS A 117 -16.08 -5.73 7.59
CA HIS A 117 -17.25 -5.81 8.49
C HIS A 117 -17.34 -4.56 9.37
N TRP A 118 -16.24 -4.07 9.91
CA TRP A 118 -16.21 -2.86 10.72
C TRP A 118 -16.80 -1.64 9.98
N ALA A 119 -16.46 -1.45 8.71
CA ALA A 119 -17.05 -0.38 7.89
C ALA A 119 -18.58 -0.52 7.69
N ARG A 120 -19.12 -1.74 7.73
CA ARG A 120 -20.54 -1.99 7.57
C ARG A 120 -21.35 -1.81 8.85
N GLU A 121 -20.72 -2.05 9.99
CA GLU A 121 -21.35 -2.09 11.31
C GLU A 121 -21.17 -0.77 12.06
N SER A 122 -20.19 0.03 11.68
CA SER A 122 -19.91 1.35 12.27
C SER A 122 -20.54 2.50 11.46
N ASN A 123 -20.67 3.67 12.10
CA ASN A 123 -21.10 4.90 11.42
C ASN A 123 -19.93 5.68 10.82
N ILE A 124 -19.03 4.97 10.12
CA ILE A 124 -17.83 5.52 9.49
C ILE A 124 -18.10 5.67 7.99
N ASP A 125 -17.75 6.82 7.41
CA ASP A 125 -17.83 7.05 5.97
C ASP A 125 -16.89 6.07 5.24
N TYR A 126 -17.45 5.16 4.46
CA TYR A 126 -16.70 4.20 3.66
C TYR A 126 -16.61 4.67 2.22
N LEU A 127 -15.42 5.13 1.84
CA LEU A 127 -15.14 5.71 0.53
C LEU A 127 -14.33 4.74 -0.33
N ARG A 128 -14.76 4.53 -1.58
CA ARG A 128 -14.06 3.72 -2.56
C ARG A 128 -14.36 4.18 -3.99
N VAL A 129 -13.47 3.89 -4.91
CA VAL A 129 -13.71 3.97 -6.35
C VAL A 129 -13.78 2.54 -6.88
N PRO A 130 -14.93 2.06 -7.39
CA PRO A 130 -15.03 0.71 -7.93
C PRO A 130 -14.14 0.52 -9.17
N TYR A 131 -13.40 -0.58 -9.22
CA TYR A 131 -12.64 -1.02 -10.40
C TYR A 131 -12.41 -2.53 -10.34
N SER A 132 -12.03 -3.13 -11.46
CA SER A 132 -11.62 -4.54 -11.53
C SER A 132 -10.10 -4.64 -11.54
N ILE A 133 -9.53 -5.44 -10.61
CA ILE A 133 -8.09 -5.72 -10.59
C ILE A 133 -7.68 -6.53 -11.82
N VAL A 134 -8.56 -7.41 -12.30
CA VAL A 134 -8.31 -8.25 -13.47
C VAL A 134 -8.18 -7.37 -14.73
N GLU A 135 -9.09 -6.42 -14.93
CA GLU A 135 -9.03 -5.48 -16.04
C GLU A 135 -7.83 -4.54 -15.93
N MET A 136 -7.51 -4.08 -14.72
CA MET A 136 -6.35 -3.22 -14.48
C MET A 136 -5.05 -3.95 -14.84
N MET A 137 -4.90 -5.20 -14.42
CA MET A 137 -3.72 -6.01 -14.74
C MET A 137 -3.65 -6.30 -16.24
N ALA A 138 -4.76 -6.65 -16.90
CA ALA A 138 -4.78 -6.88 -18.34
C ALA A 138 -4.28 -5.66 -19.12
N LYS A 139 -4.72 -4.46 -18.76
CA LYS A 139 -4.24 -3.21 -19.37
C LYS A 139 -2.75 -2.94 -19.11
N ALA A 140 -2.27 -3.21 -17.90
CA ALA A 140 -0.86 -3.06 -17.58
C ALA A 140 0.03 -3.98 -18.44
N PHE A 141 -0.46 -5.19 -18.76
CA PHE A 141 0.24 -6.11 -19.67
C PHE A 141 0.31 -5.59 -21.10
N GLU A 142 -0.81 -5.07 -21.63
CA GLU A 142 -0.84 -4.51 -22.98
C GLU A 142 0.15 -3.36 -23.15
N VAL A 143 0.35 -2.53 -22.11
CA VAL A 143 1.30 -1.43 -22.12
C VAL A 143 2.75 -1.93 -22.04
N SER A 144 3.03 -2.90 -21.19
CA SER A 144 4.39 -3.45 -21.00
C SER A 144 4.93 -4.17 -22.26
N GLU A 145 4.07 -4.74 -23.10
CA GLU A 145 4.47 -5.34 -24.38
C GLU A 145 4.91 -4.29 -25.42
N GLN A 146 4.57 -3.02 -25.22
CA GLN A 146 4.88 -1.93 -26.15
C GLN A 146 6.13 -1.13 -25.77
N GLU A 147 6.64 -1.31 -24.53
CA GLU A 147 7.83 -0.61 -24.04
C GLU A 147 8.99 -1.59 -23.86
N ASP A 148 10.05 -1.40 -24.67
CA ASP A 148 11.35 -2.10 -24.54
C ASP A 148 12.12 -1.57 -23.30
N GLY A 149 11.61 -1.79 -22.09
CA GLY A 149 12.19 -1.31 -20.84
C GLY A 149 12.49 -2.44 -19.85
N ASP A 150 13.48 -2.23 -18.97
CA ASP A 150 13.95 -3.16 -17.92
C ASP A 150 12.94 -3.44 -16.79
N GLY A 151 11.67 -3.16 -17.01
CA GLY A 151 10.49 -3.68 -16.29
C GLY A 151 10.27 -3.18 -14.86
N HIS A 152 11.22 -2.54 -14.19
CA HIS A 152 11.09 -2.18 -12.78
C HIS A 152 10.53 -0.76 -12.54
N GLY A 153 10.86 0.22 -13.40
CA GLY A 153 10.27 1.58 -13.34
C GLY A 153 8.81 1.58 -13.76
N GLY A 154 8.47 0.87 -14.83
CA GLY A 154 7.13 0.88 -15.43
C GLY A 154 5.99 0.35 -14.53
N MET A 155 6.26 -0.54 -13.58
CA MET A 155 5.21 -1.08 -12.71
C MET A 155 4.66 -0.03 -11.73
N TYR A 156 5.53 0.77 -11.10
CA TYR A 156 5.07 1.78 -10.14
C TYR A 156 4.51 3.03 -10.82
N ASP A 157 4.99 3.39 -12.01
CA ASP A 157 4.39 4.45 -12.84
C ASP A 157 3.01 4.02 -13.32
N SER A 158 2.87 2.74 -13.72
CA SER A 158 1.58 2.13 -14.04
C SER A 158 0.65 2.11 -12.83
N LEU A 159 1.17 1.86 -11.62
CA LEU A 159 0.39 1.87 -10.38
C LEU A 159 -0.17 3.27 -10.07
N LEU A 160 0.64 4.33 -10.14
CA LEU A 160 0.19 5.71 -9.94
C LEU A 160 -0.95 6.08 -10.90
N THR A 161 -0.82 5.70 -12.16
CA THR A 161 -1.85 5.93 -13.18
C THR A 161 -3.12 5.13 -12.87
N ALA A 162 -2.97 3.86 -12.50
CA ALA A 162 -4.09 2.96 -12.24
C ALA A 162 -4.92 3.36 -11.02
N ILE A 163 -4.29 3.86 -9.96
CA ILE A 163 -4.99 4.28 -8.72
C ILE A 163 -5.26 5.79 -8.65
N LYS A 164 -5.06 6.53 -9.72
CA LYS A 164 -5.28 7.99 -9.73
C LYS A 164 -6.66 8.41 -9.23
N PRO A 165 -7.78 7.77 -9.60
CA PRO A 165 -9.10 8.10 -9.06
C PRO A 165 -9.19 7.90 -7.55
N GLN A 166 -8.57 6.86 -7.02
CA GLN A 166 -8.52 6.56 -5.60
C GLN A 166 -7.65 7.58 -4.83
N LEU A 167 -6.53 8.00 -5.42
CA LEU A 167 -5.69 9.07 -4.87
C LEU A 167 -6.46 10.38 -4.78
N LYS A 168 -7.21 10.76 -5.83
CA LYS A 168 -8.08 11.95 -5.80
C LYS A 168 -9.07 11.88 -4.65
N LEU A 169 -9.80 10.78 -4.53
CA LEU A 169 -10.77 10.56 -3.46
C LEU A 169 -10.12 10.69 -2.06
N TYR A 170 -8.91 10.13 -1.89
CA TYR A 170 -8.17 10.21 -0.64
C TYR A 170 -7.80 11.65 -0.27
N PHE A 171 -7.18 12.39 -1.19
CA PHE A 171 -6.78 13.77 -0.96
C PHE A 171 -7.98 14.71 -0.78
N GLU A 172 -9.07 14.48 -1.49
CA GLU A 172 -10.34 15.20 -1.28
C GLU A 172 -10.90 14.98 0.13
N ALA A 173 -10.90 13.74 0.62
CA ALA A 173 -11.34 13.43 1.99
C ALA A 173 -10.46 14.12 3.04
N LEU A 174 -9.14 14.18 2.82
CA LEU A 174 -8.21 14.87 3.70
C LEU A 174 -8.46 16.38 3.73
N LEU A 175 -8.64 17.01 2.57
CA LEU A 175 -8.93 18.45 2.44
C LEU A 175 -10.26 18.85 3.09
N GLN A 176 -11.23 17.94 3.09
CA GLN A 176 -12.53 18.13 3.77
C GLN A 176 -12.44 17.93 5.30
N GLY A 177 -11.25 17.66 5.85
CA GLY A 177 -11.07 17.44 7.30
C GLY A 177 -11.75 16.20 7.84
N ARG A 178 -11.87 15.14 7.02
CA ARG A 178 -12.54 13.88 7.39
C ARG A 178 -11.65 12.93 8.23
N ALA A 179 -10.62 13.45 8.87
CA ALA A 179 -9.81 12.70 9.83
C ALA A 179 -10.47 12.64 11.22
N PRO A 180 -10.19 11.64 12.07
CA PRO A 180 -9.30 10.51 11.85
C PRO A 180 -9.72 9.61 10.68
N LEU A 181 -8.74 9.28 9.81
CA LEU A 181 -8.96 8.57 8.56
C LEU A 181 -7.96 7.43 8.41
N VAL A 182 -8.42 6.27 7.94
CA VAL A 182 -7.55 5.16 7.55
C VAL A 182 -7.65 4.90 6.05
N VAL A 183 -6.49 4.72 5.40
CA VAL A 183 -6.39 4.25 4.02
C VAL A 183 -5.88 2.81 4.00
N ASN A 184 -6.49 1.94 3.20
CA ASN A 184 -6.11 0.54 3.11
C ASN A 184 -6.13 -0.02 1.68
N CYS A 185 -5.35 -1.08 1.47
CA CYS A 185 -5.54 -2.06 0.39
C CYS A 185 -5.52 -3.47 0.99
N SER A 186 -5.29 -4.52 0.22
CA SER A 186 -5.31 -5.89 0.76
C SER A 186 -4.16 -6.14 1.74
N ALA A 187 -2.92 -5.84 1.36
CA ALA A 187 -1.74 -6.02 2.20
C ALA A 187 -1.32 -4.75 2.97
N GLY A 188 -1.86 -3.58 2.60
CA GLY A 188 -1.40 -2.30 3.13
C GLY A 188 0.03 -1.94 2.69
N GLN A 189 0.58 -2.60 1.66
CA GLN A 189 1.95 -2.45 1.18
C GLN A 189 2.05 -1.47 0.01
N ASP A 190 1.58 -1.87 -1.20
CA ASP A 190 1.86 -1.20 -2.46
C ASP A 190 0.98 0.03 -2.67
N ARG A 191 -0.31 -0.13 -2.97
CA ARG A 191 -1.26 0.98 -3.17
C ARG A 191 -1.33 1.89 -1.96
N THR A 192 -1.45 1.32 -0.77
CA THR A 192 -1.43 2.06 0.51
C THR A 192 -0.07 2.70 0.75
N GLY A 193 1.03 2.02 0.42
CA GLY A 193 2.39 2.53 0.56
C GLY A 193 2.63 3.77 -0.30
N VAL A 194 2.28 3.70 -1.58
CA VAL A 194 2.38 4.84 -2.50
C VAL A 194 1.49 6.00 -2.04
N THR A 195 0.24 5.73 -1.66
CA THR A 195 -0.69 6.75 -1.16
C THR A 195 -0.14 7.46 0.08
N SER A 196 0.39 6.69 1.05
CA SER A 196 1.00 7.23 2.27
C SER A 196 2.27 8.01 1.98
N ALA A 197 3.12 7.53 1.06
CA ALA A 197 4.34 8.21 0.65
C ALA A 197 4.06 9.58 0.02
N LEU A 198 3.08 9.68 -0.87
CA LEU A 198 2.66 10.95 -1.48
C LEU A 198 2.12 11.92 -0.42
N LEU A 199 1.32 11.44 0.52
CA LEU A 199 0.83 12.28 1.63
C LEU A 199 1.97 12.76 2.49
N LEU A 200 2.83 11.86 3.02
CA LEU A 200 3.94 12.24 3.89
C LEU A 200 4.90 13.23 3.21
N ALA A 201 5.19 13.01 1.91
CA ALA A 201 6.01 13.94 1.13
C ALA A 201 5.34 15.33 1.01
N SER A 202 4.03 15.40 0.77
CA SER A 202 3.29 16.66 0.69
C SER A 202 3.25 17.41 2.03
N LEU A 203 3.35 16.69 3.14
CA LEU A 203 3.45 17.25 4.48
C LEU A 203 4.89 17.65 4.86
N GLY A 204 5.89 17.42 3.99
CA GLY A 204 7.29 17.79 4.21
C GLY A 204 8.09 16.75 5.03
N VAL A 205 7.64 15.51 5.08
CA VAL A 205 8.42 14.41 5.67
C VAL A 205 9.56 14.03 4.74
N SER A 206 10.74 13.78 5.29
CA SER A 206 11.92 13.44 4.50
C SER A 206 11.76 12.11 3.76
N ARG A 207 12.49 11.96 2.64
CA ARG A 207 12.47 10.71 1.85
C ARG A 207 12.88 9.50 2.68
N GLU A 208 13.85 9.66 3.57
CA GLU A 208 14.36 8.60 4.45
C GLU A 208 13.24 8.05 5.32
N HIS A 209 12.50 8.90 6.01
CA HIS A 209 11.38 8.50 6.86
C HIS A 209 10.22 7.90 6.06
N ILE A 210 9.98 8.38 4.83
CA ILE A 210 8.97 7.79 3.93
C ILE A 210 9.35 6.36 3.54
N VAL A 211 10.61 6.14 3.18
CA VAL A 211 11.13 4.80 2.84
C VAL A 211 11.10 3.87 4.05
N GLU A 212 11.49 4.36 5.24
CA GLU A 212 11.38 3.62 6.49
C GLU A 212 9.95 3.17 6.77
N ASP A 213 8.98 4.11 6.72
CA ASP A 213 7.56 3.75 6.91
C ASP A 213 7.10 2.70 5.89
N TYR A 214 7.49 2.82 4.63
CA TYR A 214 7.13 1.86 3.60
C TYR A 214 7.65 0.46 3.93
N LEU A 215 8.93 0.33 4.30
CA LEU A 215 9.60 -0.94 4.59
C LEU A 215 9.05 -1.64 5.84
N LEU A 216 8.57 -0.89 6.85
CA LEU A 216 7.90 -1.46 8.02
C LEU A 216 6.70 -2.35 7.67
N SER A 217 6.15 -2.21 6.48
CA SER A 217 5.05 -3.08 6.04
C SER A 217 5.46 -4.55 5.94
N THR A 218 6.74 -4.86 5.71
CA THR A 218 7.23 -6.25 5.72
C THR A 218 7.16 -6.85 7.13
N ASP A 219 7.46 -6.06 8.16
CA ASP A 219 7.46 -6.53 9.55
C ASP A 219 6.07 -6.54 10.18
N PHE A 220 5.18 -5.64 9.71
CA PHE A 220 3.87 -5.42 10.32
C PHE A 220 2.74 -6.17 9.63
N ARG A 221 2.98 -6.73 8.45
CA ARG A 221 2.01 -7.57 7.76
C ARG A 221 1.82 -8.92 8.46
N ARG A 222 0.59 -9.36 8.43
CA ARG A 222 0.16 -10.66 8.95
C ARG A 222 -0.66 -11.39 7.87
N PRO A 223 0.00 -12.02 6.87
CA PRO A 223 -0.65 -12.57 5.69
C PRO A 223 -1.80 -13.54 6.00
N LEU A 224 -1.66 -14.35 7.05
CA LEU A 224 -2.72 -15.28 7.48
C LEU A 224 -3.97 -14.55 8.02
N ILE A 225 -3.80 -13.39 8.63
CA ILE A 225 -4.92 -12.53 9.07
C ILE A 225 -5.58 -11.89 7.84
N GLU A 226 -4.77 -11.40 6.89
CA GLU A 226 -5.25 -10.80 5.63
C GLU A 226 -6.08 -11.80 4.82
N ALA A 227 -5.67 -13.07 4.81
CA ALA A 227 -6.36 -14.14 4.11
C ALA A 227 -7.73 -14.52 4.70
N GLY A 228 -8.03 -14.12 5.95
CA GLY A 228 -9.36 -14.23 6.56
C GLY A 228 -9.97 -15.63 6.58
N GLY A 229 -9.18 -16.69 6.39
CA GLY A 229 -9.67 -18.08 6.34
C GLY A 229 -10.44 -18.45 5.06
N VAL A 230 -10.34 -17.65 3.99
CA VAL A 230 -11.01 -17.91 2.70
C VAL A 230 -10.39 -19.12 2.01
N ASP A 231 -11.22 -20.05 1.54
CA ASP A 231 -10.81 -21.11 0.62
C ASP A 231 -10.62 -20.50 -0.79
N LEU A 232 -9.35 -20.19 -1.11
CA LEU A 232 -9.01 -19.60 -2.41
C LEU A 232 -9.31 -20.53 -3.58
N GLN A 233 -9.24 -21.87 -3.41
CA GLN A 233 -9.52 -22.81 -4.50
C GLN A 233 -11.01 -22.79 -4.87
N GLU A 234 -11.88 -22.73 -3.88
CA GLU A 234 -13.31 -22.59 -4.12
C GLU A 234 -13.65 -21.19 -4.67
N ALA A 235 -13.12 -20.15 -4.04
CA ALA A 235 -13.34 -18.75 -4.44
C ALA A 235 -12.86 -18.45 -5.88
N ALA A 236 -11.78 -19.05 -6.32
CA ALA A 236 -11.21 -18.87 -7.66
C ALA A 236 -12.13 -19.32 -8.81
N LYS A 237 -13.15 -20.11 -8.52
CA LYS A 237 -14.13 -20.53 -9.54
C LYS A 237 -14.98 -19.36 -10.05
N THR A 238 -15.14 -18.32 -9.23
CA THR A 238 -16.02 -17.18 -9.54
C THR A 238 -15.37 -15.81 -9.32
N ASN A 239 -14.26 -15.75 -8.59
CA ASN A 239 -13.57 -14.50 -8.25
C ASN A 239 -12.19 -14.46 -8.90
N GLY A 240 -11.99 -13.50 -9.81
CA GLY A 240 -10.75 -13.37 -10.58
C GLY A 240 -9.53 -13.01 -9.73
N PHE A 241 -9.73 -12.27 -8.62
CA PHE A 241 -8.64 -11.98 -7.69
C PHE A 241 -8.19 -13.25 -6.94
N ALA A 242 -9.11 -14.09 -6.49
CA ALA A 242 -8.78 -15.37 -5.87
C ALA A 242 -7.99 -16.27 -6.83
N ALA A 243 -8.40 -16.34 -8.12
CA ALA A 243 -7.66 -17.08 -9.14
C ALA A 243 -6.23 -16.56 -9.33
N MET A 244 -6.07 -15.24 -9.37
CA MET A 244 -4.76 -14.58 -9.44
C MET A 244 -3.91 -14.89 -8.21
N MET A 245 -4.48 -14.86 -7.00
CA MET A 245 -3.76 -15.16 -5.76
C MET A 245 -3.28 -16.60 -5.67
N LEU A 246 -4.04 -17.57 -6.21
CA LEU A 246 -3.59 -18.97 -6.29
C LEU A 246 -2.34 -19.10 -7.16
N GLN A 247 -2.34 -18.51 -8.35
CA GLN A 247 -1.19 -18.54 -9.26
C GLN A 247 0.02 -17.83 -8.63
N TYR A 248 -0.20 -16.69 -8.00
CA TYR A 248 0.83 -15.91 -7.35
C TYR A 248 1.44 -16.60 -6.13
N GLY A 249 0.64 -17.37 -5.38
CA GLY A 249 1.06 -18.09 -4.18
C GLY A 249 1.75 -19.42 -4.45
N GLU A 250 1.78 -19.90 -5.70
CA GLU A 250 2.37 -21.21 -6.02
C GLU A 250 3.85 -21.28 -5.62
N GLY A 251 4.19 -22.26 -4.80
CA GLY A 251 5.56 -22.48 -4.31
C GLY A 251 6.04 -21.53 -3.21
N LYS A 252 5.17 -20.68 -2.65
CA LYS A 252 5.50 -19.73 -1.58
C LYS A 252 4.88 -20.12 -0.25
N ASP A 253 5.53 -19.73 0.84
CA ASP A 253 4.95 -19.82 2.18
C ASP A 253 3.90 -18.70 2.34
N PRO A 254 2.60 -19.03 2.51
CA PRO A 254 1.55 -18.04 2.62
C PRO A 254 1.59 -17.27 3.93
N SER A 255 2.39 -17.70 4.92
CA SER A 255 2.53 -17.00 6.21
C SER A 255 3.55 -15.86 6.18
N LEU A 256 4.41 -15.83 5.16
CA LEU A 256 5.49 -14.85 5.06
C LEU A 256 5.12 -13.70 4.13
N PRO A 257 5.34 -12.43 4.57
CA PRO A 257 5.18 -11.28 3.69
C PRO A 257 6.27 -11.27 2.61
N SER A 258 5.92 -10.78 1.42
CA SER A 258 6.89 -10.56 0.36
C SER A 258 7.78 -9.35 0.68
N PRO A 259 9.09 -9.44 0.43
CA PRO A 259 9.99 -8.30 0.57
C PRO A 259 9.55 -7.12 -0.29
N LEU A 260 9.78 -5.90 0.21
CA LEU A 260 9.49 -4.64 -0.48
C LEU A 260 10.73 -4.03 -1.17
N VAL A 261 11.71 -4.87 -1.44
CA VAL A 261 12.98 -4.48 -2.06
C VAL A 261 13.28 -5.36 -3.27
N THR A 262 14.03 -4.81 -4.22
CA THR A 262 14.61 -5.57 -5.33
C THR A 262 15.63 -6.59 -4.83
N ALA A 263 16.13 -7.46 -5.72
CA ALA A 263 17.22 -8.38 -5.40
C ALA A 263 18.49 -7.67 -4.90
N ASP A 264 18.71 -6.44 -5.34
CA ASP A 264 19.85 -5.59 -4.94
C ASP A 264 19.55 -4.76 -3.68
N GLY A 265 18.40 -4.99 -3.02
CA GLY A 265 18.03 -4.32 -1.78
C GLY A 265 17.45 -2.91 -1.96
N VAL A 266 17.11 -2.48 -3.18
CA VAL A 266 16.49 -1.17 -3.42
C VAL A 266 14.99 -1.22 -3.12
N PRO A 267 14.46 -0.35 -2.24
CA PRO A 267 13.04 -0.29 -1.96
C PRO A 267 12.21 0.05 -3.20
N PHE A 268 11.13 -0.69 -3.47
CA PHE A 268 10.30 -0.45 -4.65
C PHE A 268 9.68 0.97 -4.67
N ILE A 269 9.35 1.52 -3.51
CA ILE A 269 8.83 2.89 -3.40
C ILE A 269 9.82 3.94 -3.92
N SER A 270 11.14 3.63 -3.91
CA SER A 270 12.16 4.54 -4.42
C SER A 270 11.98 4.81 -5.91
N ALA A 271 11.63 3.79 -6.70
CA ALA A 271 11.37 3.96 -8.13
C ALA A 271 10.19 4.92 -8.38
N THR A 272 9.08 4.77 -7.62
CA THR A 272 7.95 5.71 -7.70
C THR A 272 8.36 7.16 -7.39
N LEU A 273 9.09 7.35 -6.28
CA LEU A 273 9.51 8.70 -5.86
C LEU A 273 10.50 9.32 -6.85
N ASP A 274 11.37 8.50 -7.46
CA ASP A 274 12.32 8.94 -8.47
C ASP A 274 11.63 9.27 -9.79
N GLY A 275 10.68 8.45 -10.26
CA GLY A 275 9.85 8.73 -11.43
C GLY A 275 9.04 10.02 -11.27
N VAL A 276 8.40 10.21 -10.11
CA VAL A 276 7.69 11.47 -9.80
C VAL A 276 8.66 12.67 -9.83
N LYS A 277 9.86 12.50 -9.25
CA LYS A 277 10.87 13.57 -9.25
C LYS A 277 11.37 13.88 -10.66
N GLU A 278 11.62 12.87 -11.47
CA GLU A 278 12.10 13.03 -12.84
C GLU A 278 11.04 13.72 -13.72
N GLN A 279 9.79 13.30 -13.64
CA GLN A 279 8.73 13.78 -14.53
C GLN A 279 8.12 15.11 -14.06
N TYR A 280 7.96 15.33 -12.76
CA TYR A 280 7.25 16.49 -12.19
C TYR A 280 8.14 17.40 -11.34
N GLY A 281 9.37 17.00 -11.03
CA GLY A 281 10.29 17.72 -10.15
C GLY A 281 10.03 17.51 -8.67
N THR A 282 8.76 17.52 -8.22
CA THR A 282 8.36 17.32 -6.82
C THR A 282 7.04 16.53 -6.72
N VAL A 283 6.81 15.91 -5.56
CA VAL A 283 5.50 15.30 -5.26
C VAL A 283 4.38 16.32 -5.28
N ASN A 284 4.61 17.54 -4.78
CA ASN A 284 3.62 18.61 -4.82
C ASN A 284 3.21 18.98 -6.26
N ALA A 285 4.19 19.07 -7.17
CA ALA A 285 3.90 19.32 -8.58
C ALA A 285 3.09 18.16 -9.23
N TYR A 286 3.39 16.90 -8.86
CA TYR A 286 2.57 15.75 -9.26
C TYR A 286 1.13 15.87 -8.75
N LEU A 287 0.93 16.19 -7.47
CA LEU A 287 -0.40 16.32 -6.88
C LEU A 287 -1.22 17.44 -7.56
N ILE A 288 -0.58 18.55 -7.90
CA ILE A 288 -1.21 19.66 -8.63
C ILE A 288 -1.58 19.22 -10.05
N SER A 289 -0.62 18.70 -10.79
CA SER A 289 -0.76 18.38 -12.22
C SER A 289 -1.74 17.21 -12.44
N GLU A 290 -1.60 16.14 -11.66
CA GLU A 290 -2.29 14.87 -11.91
C GLU A 290 -3.56 14.68 -11.09
N LEU A 291 -3.57 15.17 -9.85
CA LEU A 291 -4.73 15.06 -8.98
C LEU A 291 -5.60 16.31 -8.99
N GLY A 292 -5.08 17.44 -9.49
CA GLY A 292 -5.82 18.70 -9.61
C GLY A 292 -5.88 19.49 -8.30
N LEU A 293 -4.95 19.25 -7.37
CA LEU A 293 -4.80 20.10 -6.18
C LEU A 293 -4.28 21.48 -6.58
N SER A 294 -4.54 22.45 -5.73
CA SER A 294 -3.95 23.79 -5.83
C SER A 294 -2.87 23.99 -4.77
N ASP A 295 -2.04 25.03 -4.91
CA ASP A 295 -1.09 25.44 -3.86
C ASP A 295 -1.80 25.73 -2.53
N SER A 296 -3.00 26.30 -2.57
CA SER A 296 -3.82 26.55 -1.37
C SER A 296 -4.28 25.25 -0.70
N ASP A 297 -4.53 24.18 -1.48
CA ASP A 297 -4.88 22.86 -0.92
C ASP A 297 -3.69 22.25 -0.20
N LEU A 298 -2.47 22.36 -0.74
CA LEU A 298 -1.25 21.89 -0.09
C LEU A 298 -0.99 22.64 1.24
N VAL A 299 -1.20 23.94 1.26
CA VAL A 299 -1.13 24.74 2.51
C VAL A 299 -2.19 24.28 3.50
N THR A 300 -3.41 24.01 3.04
CA THR A 300 -4.50 23.50 3.87
C THR A 300 -4.17 22.14 4.48
N LEU A 301 -3.64 21.19 3.69
CA LEU A 301 -3.19 19.88 4.18
C LEU A 301 -2.16 20.01 5.29
N ARG A 302 -1.13 20.85 5.10
CA ARG A 302 -0.11 21.08 6.13
C ARG A 302 -0.75 21.70 7.40
N GLY A 303 -1.61 22.68 7.28
CA GLY A 303 -2.32 23.30 8.42
C GLY A 303 -3.22 22.34 9.19
N LEU A 304 -3.85 21.38 8.51
CA LEU A 304 -4.68 20.36 9.12
C LEU A 304 -3.85 19.29 9.86
N TYR A 305 -2.73 18.84 9.27
CA TYR A 305 -2.04 17.61 9.66
C TYR A 305 -0.62 17.78 10.19
N VAL A 306 -0.06 19.00 10.23
CA VAL A 306 1.26 19.30 10.81
C VAL A 306 1.10 20.28 11.98
N ASN A 307 1.88 20.03 13.07
CA ASN A 307 1.94 20.93 14.26
C ASN A 307 2.89 22.09 14.02
#